data_62fb66ba9ed43d46290e7019ec0b9e17
#
_entry.id   62fb66ba9ed43d46290e7019ec0b9e17
#
_cell.length_a   1.000
_cell.length_b   1.000
_cell.length_c   1.000
_cell.angle_alpha   90.00
_cell.angle_beta   90.00
_cell.angle_gamma   90.00
#
_symmetry.space_group_name_H-M   'P 1'
#
loop_
_entity.id
_entity.type
_entity.pdbx_description
1 polymer ?
#
loop_
_entity_poly.entity_id
_entity_poly.type
_entity_poly.pdbx_seq_one_letter_code
_entity_poly.pdbx_strand_id
1 'polypeptide(L)'
;MHLVAVTLIRPDPTSAQLTAEAVTDLIWVHSRPEDRVEHLRTRLEFNRCRIAAAIIAATPEAAIVNLRRVCERALRHTPALSGWGLALR
;
A
#
# COMPACT_ATOMS: atom_id res chain seq x y z
N MET A 1 -8.69 9.57 13.59
CA MET A 1 -8.42 8.58 12.54
C MET A 1 -8.73 9.19 11.19
N HIS A 2 -7.86 8.95 10.21
CA HIS A 2 -8.01 9.51 8.90
C HIS A 2 -8.04 8.41 7.85
N LEU A 3 -8.91 8.57 6.85
CA LEU A 3 -8.95 7.69 5.69
C LEU A 3 -8.06 8.32 4.62
N VAL A 4 -7.04 7.58 4.21
CA VAL A 4 -6.08 8.05 3.22
C VAL A 4 -5.82 6.96 2.19
N ALA A 5 -5.27 7.34 1.05
CA ALA A 5 -4.99 6.39 0.00
C ALA A 5 -3.70 6.75 -0.72
N VAL A 6 -3.02 5.72 -1.21
CA VAL A 6 -1.89 5.87 -2.13
C VAL A 6 -2.11 4.94 -3.31
N THR A 7 -1.41 5.19 -4.40
CA THR A 7 -1.51 4.37 -5.61
C THR A 7 -0.15 3.77 -5.90
N LEU A 8 -0.14 2.46 -6.13
CA LEU A 8 1.04 1.75 -6.62
C LEU A 8 0.89 1.55 -8.13
N ILE A 9 1.99 1.59 -8.84
CA ILE A 9 2.03 1.35 -10.29
C ILE A 9 2.50 -0.07 -10.52
N ARG A 10 1.71 -0.85 -11.27
CA ARG A 10 2.05 -2.22 -11.66
C ARG A 10 2.85 -2.17 -12.95
N PRO A 11 4.02 -2.80 -12.99
CA PRO A 11 4.85 -2.76 -14.20
C PRO A 11 4.22 -3.54 -15.34
N ASP A 12 3.62 -4.69 -15.04
CA ASP A 12 3.05 -5.57 -16.06
C ASP A 12 1.89 -6.36 -15.45
N PRO A 13 0.65 -6.07 -15.86
CA PRO A 13 -0.51 -6.75 -15.27
C PRO A 13 -0.58 -8.23 -15.60
N THR A 14 0.19 -8.72 -16.59
CA THR A 14 0.18 -10.13 -16.96
C THR A 14 1.25 -10.95 -16.23
N SER A 15 2.22 -10.29 -15.59
CA SER A 15 3.38 -10.98 -15.03
C SER A 15 3.14 -11.52 -13.63
N ALA A 16 2.21 -10.96 -12.89
CA ALA A 16 1.96 -11.35 -11.49
C ALA A 16 0.49 -11.68 -11.30
N GLN A 17 0.23 -12.85 -10.77
CA GLN A 17 -1.13 -13.32 -10.50
C GLN A 17 -1.54 -12.95 -9.07
N LEU A 18 -1.31 -11.70 -8.69
CA LEU A 18 -1.67 -11.24 -7.36
C LEU A 18 -3.13 -10.80 -7.32
N THR A 19 -3.83 -11.27 -6.29
CA THR A 19 -5.19 -10.78 -6.00
C THR A 19 -5.11 -9.54 -5.11
N ALA A 20 -6.22 -8.82 -5.01
CA ALA A 20 -6.29 -7.68 -4.11
C ALA A 20 -6.03 -8.11 -2.66
N GLU A 21 -6.58 -9.27 -2.27
CA GLU A 21 -6.40 -9.80 -0.93
C GLU A 21 -4.93 -10.13 -0.66
N ALA A 22 -4.24 -10.72 -1.64
CA ALA A 22 -2.83 -11.04 -1.49
C ALA A 22 -1.99 -9.77 -1.30
N VAL A 23 -2.28 -8.73 -2.07
CA VAL A 23 -1.58 -7.46 -1.92
C VAL A 23 -1.84 -6.87 -0.53
N THR A 24 -3.10 -6.91 -0.08
CA THR A 24 -3.43 -6.42 1.26
C THR A 24 -2.60 -7.14 2.32
N ASP A 25 -2.51 -8.47 2.23
CA ASP A 25 -1.73 -9.25 3.20
C ASP A 25 -0.24 -8.88 3.15
N LEU A 26 0.30 -8.69 1.96
CA LEU A 26 1.70 -8.30 1.80
C LEU A 26 1.97 -6.93 2.44
N ILE A 27 1.05 -5.99 2.29
CA ILE A 27 1.19 -4.68 2.92
C ILE A 27 1.11 -4.82 4.45
N TRP A 28 0.14 -5.61 4.96
CA TRP A 28 -0.02 -5.82 6.39
C TRP A 28 1.25 -6.40 7.04
N VAL A 29 1.92 -7.32 6.37
CA VAL A 29 3.13 -7.94 6.89
C VAL A 29 4.20 -6.88 7.20
N HIS A 30 4.19 -5.79 6.46
CA HIS A 30 5.18 -4.72 6.62
C HIS A 30 4.66 -3.54 7.45
N SER A 31 3.44 -3.65 7.98
CA SER A 31 2.90 -2.66 8.89
C SER A 31 3.48 -2.88 10.28
N ARG A 32 3.85 -1.80 10.95
CA ARG A 32 4.38 -1.81 12.31
C ARG A 32 3.40 -1.12 13.25
N PRO A 33 3.42 -1.43 14.56
CA PRO A 33 2.52 -0.76 15.50
C PRO A 33 2.61 0.77 15.45
N GLU A 34 3.80 1.31 15.27
CA GLU A 34 4.00 2.76 15.21
C GLU A 34 3.39 3.42 13.97
N ASP A 35 3.09 2.64 12.93
CA ASP A 35 2.42 3.16 11.73
C ASP A 35 0.94 3.42 11.98
N ARG A 36 0.36 2.80 13.02
CA ARG A 36 -1.00 3.02 13.48
C ARG A 36 -2.05 2.75 12.40
N VAL A 37 -1.82 1.71 11.60
CA VAL A 37 -2.77 1.29 10.55
C VAL A 37 -3.87 0.43 11.20
N GLU A 38 -5.12 0.85 11.05
CA GLU A 38 -6.27 0.15 11.60
C GLU A 38 -6.97 -0.71 10.57
N HIS A 39 -7.04 -0.23 9.31
CA HIS A 39 -7.67 -0.95 8.22
C HIS A 39 -6.90 -0.73 6.94
N LEU A 40 -6.89 -1.75 6.09
CA LEU A 40 -6.33 -1.66 4.74
C LEU A 40 -7.33 -2.26 3.77
N ARG A 41 -7.45 -1.63 2.61
CA ARG A 41 -8.24 -2.14 1.50
C ARG A 41 -7.48 -1.89 0.21
N THR A 42 -7.46 -2.91 -0.65
CA THR A 42 -6.74 -2.85 -1.91
C THR A 42 -7.71 -3.01 -3.06
N ARG A 43 -7.53 -2.18 -4.08
CA ARG A 43 -8.28 -2.28 -5.33
C ARG A 43 -7.28 -2.38 -6.48
N LEU A 44 -7.32 -3.52 -7.19
CA LEU A 44 -6.46 -3.73 -8.35
C LEU A 44 -7.17 -3.22 -9.60
N GLU A 45 -6.44 -2.45 -10.39
CA GLU A 45 -6.85 -2.00 -11.71
C GLU A 45 -5.80 -2.48 -12.71
N PHE A 46 -6.00 -2.21 -14.00
CA PHE A 46 -5.14 -2.76 -15.04
C PHE A 46 -3.65 -2.50 -14.78
N ASN A 47 -3.27 -1.25 -14.54
CA ASN A 47 -1.86 -0.90 -14.33
C ASN A 47 -1.63 -0.20 -13.00
N ARG A 48 -2.61 -0.24 -12.10
CA ARG A 48 -2.54 0.46 -10.82
C ARG A 48 -3.09 -0.40 -9.71
N CYS A 49 -2.63 -0.11 -8.52
CA CYS A 49 -3.14 -0.75 -7.31
C CYS A 49 -3.39 0.36 -6.29
N ARG A 50 -4.65 0.59 -5.94
CA ARG A 50 -4.99 1.61 -4.98
C ARG A 50 -5.07 1.01 -3.59
N ILE A 51 -4.30 1.57 -2.67
CA ILE A 51 -4.29 1.16 -1.28
C ILE A 51 -4.98 2.23 -0.46
N ALA A 52 -6.09 1.89 0.17
CA ALA A 52 -6.79 2.78 1.08
C ALA A 52 -6.60 2.28 2.50
N ALA A 53 -6.42 3.19 3.43
CA ALA A 53 -6.16 2.82 4.82
C ALA A 53 -6.85 3.78 5.78
N ALA A 54 -7.23 3.23 6.94
CA ALA A 54 -7.62 4.03 8.09
C ALA A 54 -6.42 4.06 9.03
N ILE A 55 -5.92 5.25 9.32
CA ILE A 55 -4.69 5.42 10.10
C ILE A 55 -4.95 6.43 11.22
N ILE A 56 -4.50 6.08 12.42
CA ILE A 56 -4.57 7.00 13.56
C ILE A 56 -3.37 7.93 13.48
N ALA A 57 -3.64 9.20 13.26
CA ALA A 57 -2.60 10.23 13.14
C ALA A 57 -3.21 11.58 13.52
N ALA A 58 -2.37 12.55 13.83
CA ALA A 58 -2.81 13.88 14.19
C ALA A 58 -3.41 14.64 13.01
N THR A 59 -2.89 14.40 11.79
CA THR A 59 -3.34 15.09 10.59
C THR A 59 -3.47 14.11 9.43
N PRO A 60 -4.27 14.43 8.39
CA PRO A 60 -4.29 13.60 7.18
C PRO A 60 -2.93 13.47 6.53
N GLU A 61 -2.13 14.55 6.55
CA GLU A 61 -0.80 14.53 5.96
C GLU A 61 0.11 13.53 6.67
N ALA A 62 0.05 13.48 7.99
CA ALA A 62 0.82 12.50 8.76
C ALA A 62 0.35 11.09 8.45
N ALA A 63 -0.96 10.88 8.29
CA ALA A 63 -1.50 9.57 7.94
C ALA A 63 -1.00 9.12 6.57
N ILE A 64 -0.96 10.02 5.58
CA ILE A 64 -0.46 9.70 4.25
C ILE A 64 1.03 9.32 4.32
N VAL A 65 1.82 10.07 5.08
CA VAL A 65 3.23 9.76 5.26
C VAL A 65 3.41 8.35 5.84
N ASN A 66 2.60 8.00 6.84
CA ASN A 66 2.67 6.68 7.45
C ASN A 66 2.30 5.58 6.45
N LEU A 67 1.23 5.78 5.67
CA LEU A 67 0.81 4.80 4.68
C LEU A 67 1.89 4.62 3.59
N ARG A 68 2.45 5.71 3.11
CA ARG A 68 3.52 5.64 2.12
C ARG A 68 4.72 4.87 2.66
N ARG A 69 5.05 5.09 3.92
CA ARG A 69 6.17 4.39 4.57
C ARG A 69 5.95 2.88 4.61
N VAL A 70 4.74 2.46 4.96
CA VAL A 70 4.39 1.04 4.97
C VAL A 70 4.49 0.46 3.57
N CYS A 71 3.94 1.15 2.58
CA CYS A 71 3.98 0.70 1.19
C CYS A 71 5.41 0.65 0.65
N GLU A 72 6.23 1.65 0.94
CA GLU A 72 7.63 1.65 0.51
C GLU A 72 8.40 0.48 1.12
N ARG A 73 8.13 0.18 2.38
CA ARG A 73 8.75 -0.96 3.05
C ARG A 73 8.35 -2.27 2.39
N ALA A 74 7.06 -2.42 2.08
CA ALA A 74 6.57 -3.61 1.39
C ALA A 74 7.19 -3.75 0.00
N LEU A 75 7.26 -2.67 -0.76
CA LEU A 75 7.87 -2.69 -2.09
C LEU A 75 9.35 -3.08 -2.02
N ARG A 76 10.06 -2.60 -1.00
CA ARG A 76 11.49 -2.86 -0.85
C ARG A 76 11.78 -4.31 -0.48
N HIS A 77 10.92 -4.91 0.33
CA HIS A 77 11.22 -6.19 0.96
C HIS A 77 10.38 -7.36 0.46
N THR A 78 9.50 -7.15 -0.53
CA THR A 78 8.61 -8.19 -1.02
C THR A 78 8.96 -8.51 -2.47
N PRO A 79 9.58 -9.68 -2.74
CA PRO A 79 9.93 -10.04 -4.12
C PRO A 79 8.73 -10.07 -5.06
N ALA A 80 7.56 -10.47 -4.56
CA ALA A 80 6.34 -10.51 -5.39
C ALA A 80 5.93 -9.14 -5.91
N LEU A 81 6.42 -8.05 -5.30
CA LEU A 81 6.14 -6.68 -5.73
C LEU A 81 7.32 -6.06 -6.47
N SER A 82 8.26 -6.90 -6.93
CA SER A 82 9.41 -6.42 -7.67
C SER A 82 8.96 -5.68 -8.93
N GLY A 83 9.54 -4.51 -9.16
CA GLY A 83 9.18 -3.67 -10.30
C GLY A 83 7.99 -2.76 -10.06
N TRP A 84 7.23 -2.99 -9.00
CA TRP A 84 6.14 -2.08 -8.64
C TRP A 84 6.72 -0.78 -8.08
N GLY A 85 6.00 0.31 -8.28
CA GLY A 85 6.44 1.61 -7.77
C GLY A 85 5.32 2.35 -7.09
N LEU A 86 5.70 3.35 -6.30
CA LEU A 86 4.75 4.22 -5.62
C LEU A 86 4.51 5.44 -6.51
N ALA A 87 3.26 5.69 -6.86
CA ALA A 87 2.91 6.86 -7.65
C ALA A 87 3.13 8.12 -6.80
N LEU A 88 3.58 9.20 -7.44
CA LEU A 88 3.79 10.46 -6.76
C LEU A 88 2.46 11.10 -6.36
N ARG A 89 1.42 10.71 -7.03
CA ARG A 89 0.09 11.21 -6.74
C ARG A 89 -0.96 10.13 -6.90
#